data_f57aee5dfb95dbe8ed3c6598d0020dab
#
_entry.id   f57aee5dfb95dbe8ed3c6598d0020dab
#
_cell.length_a   1.000
_cell.length_b   1.000
_cell.length_c   1.000
_cell.angle_alpha   90.00
_cell.angle_beta   90.00
_cell.angle_gamma   90.00
#
_symmetry.space_group_name_H-M   'P 1'
#
loop_
_entity.id
_entity.type
_entity.pdbx_description
1 polymer ?
#
loop_
_entity_poly.entity_id
_entity_poly.type
_entity_poly.pdbx_seq_one_letter_code
_entity_poly.pdbx_strand_id
1 'polypeptide(L)'
;DDLEAEKNVTLANNDFTGIAATVLEGLGGKENVVSLENCITRLRLEIKDYTLVDEKKIKSAGVAGVIRPGKNAVQVVVGTKVQFFADEFKKLCK
;
A
#
# COMPACT_ATOMS: atom_id res chain seq x y z
N ASP A 1 -19.58 15.20 11.52
CA ASP A 1 -19.35 16.11 10.41
C ASP A 1 -18.97 15.33 9.16
N ASP A 2 -19.69 15.57 8.09
CA ASP A 2 -19.47 14.85 6.85
C ASP A 2 -18.07 15.07 6.30
N LEU A 3 -17.57 16.26 6.48
CA LEU A 3 -16.21 16.56 6.03
C LEU A 3 -15.17 15.77 6.78
N GLU A 4 -15.37 15.58 8.06
CA GLU A 4 -14.44 14.82 8.86
C GLU A 4 -14.52 13.35 8.54
N ALA A 5 -15.73 12.84 8.39
CA ALA A 5 -15.92 11.46 7.99
C ALA A 5 -15.28 11.23 6.63
N GLU A 6 -15.49 12.19 5.73
CA GLU A 6 -14.89 12.14 4.43
C GLU A 6 -13.37 12.21 4.51
N LYS A 7 -12.85 13.03 5.40
CA LYS A 7 -11.41 13.10 5.59
C LYS A 7 -10.82 11.79 6.07
N ASN A 8 -11.52 11.11 6.96
CA ASN A 8 -11.05 9.83 7.45
C ASN A 8 -11.01 8.80 6.33
N VAL A 9 -11.97 8.89 5.44
CA VAL A 9 -11.99 8.06 4.25
C VAL A 9 -11.01 8.61 3.23
N THR A 10 -11.01 9.93 3.06
CA THR A 10 -10.19 10.57 2.04
C THR A 10 -8.75 10.75 2.45
N LEU A 11 -8.41 10.39 3.66
CA LEU A 11 -7.01 10.29 4.00
C LEU A 11 -6.31 9.52 2.92
N ALA A 12 -6.94 8.43 2.51
CA ALA A 12 -6.44 7.66 1.42
C ALA A 12 -6.59 8.39 0.08
N ASN A 13 -7.47 9.36 -0.02
CA ASN A 13 -7.69 10.09 -1.27
C ASN A 13 -6.71 11.21 -1.47
N ASN A 14 -6.36 11.89 -0.39
CA ASN A 14 -5.63 13.13 -0.50
C ASN A 14 -4.13 12.96 -0.39
N ASP A 15 -3.69 11.86 0.15
CA ASP A 15 -2.27 11.66 0.39
C ASP A 15 -1.81 10.29 -0.08
N PHE A 16 -2.25 9.91 -1.26
CA PHE A 16 -1.83 8.62 -1.82
C PHE A 16 -0.32 8.52 -1.94
N THR A 17 0.33 9.62 -2.28
CA THR A 17 1.79 9.62 -2.39
C THR A 17 2.45 9.33 -1.05
N GLY A 18 1.98 9.99 0.01
CA GLY A 18 2.52 9.75 1.35
C GLY A 18 2.23 8.36 1.85
N ILE A 19 1.00 7.89 1.62
CA ILE A 19 0.61 6.54 2.01
C ILE A 19 1.45 5.51 1.25
N ALA A 20 1.59 5.71 -0.06
CA ALA A 20 2.38 4.82 -0.88
C ALA A 20 3.84 4.79 -0.45
N ALA A 21 4.41 5.95 -0.12
CA ALA A 21 5.78 6.03 0.36
C ALA A 21 5.95 5.25 1.66
N THR A 22 5.01 5.39 2.59
CA THR A 22 5.07 4.67 3.86
C THR A 22 4.95 3.17 3.65
N VAL A 23 4.03 2.76 2.78
CA VAL A 23 3.87 1.34 2.45
C VAL A 23 5.13 0.80 1.78
N LEU A 24 5.70 1.56 0.86
CA LEU A 24 6.92 1.14 0.19
C LEU A 24 8.07 0.95 1.16
N GLU A 25 8.23 1.87 2.11
CA GLU A 25 9.23 1.72 3.14
C GLU A 25 8.97 0.49 3.99
N GLY A 26 7.71 0.25 4.33
CA GLY A 26 7.32 -0.94 5.08
C GLY A 26 7.56 -2.22 4.33
N LEU A 27 7.64 -2.17 3.02
CA LEU A 27 7.94 -3.33 2.19
C LEU A 27 9.44 -3.55 1.98
N GLY A 28 10.26 -2.66 2.50
CA GLY A 28 11.71 -2.78 2.34
C GLY A 28 12.28 -1.90 1.23
N GLY A 29 11.48 -0.99 0.70
CA GLY A 29 11.90 -0.09 -0.35
C GLY A 29 11.63 -0.63 -1.74
N LYS A 30 11.75 0.22 -2.74
CA LYS A 30 11.44 -0.16 -4.12
C LYS A 30 12.31 -1.31 -4.64
N GLU A 31 13.51 -1.44 -4.11
CA GLU A 31 14.42 -2.49 -4.53
C GLU A 31 13.94 -3.87 -4.11
N ASN A 32 13.09 -3.92 -3.08
CA ASN A 32 12.53 -5.17 -2.59
C ASN A 32 11.24 -5.55 -3.33
N VAL A 33 10.68 -4.64 -4.10
CA VAL A 33 9.44 -4.89 -4.85
C VAL A 33 9.79 -5.44 -6.22
N VAL A 34 9.38 -6.68 -6.47
CA VAL A 34 9.64 -7.36 -7.73
C VAL A 34 8.54 -7.06 -8.74
N SER A 35 7.30 -7.14 -8.30
CA SER A 35 6.18 -6.88 -9.18
C SER A 35 5.04 -6.23 -8.41
N LEU A 36 4.19 -5.55 -9.13
CA LEU A 36 3.07 -4.81 -8.59
C LEU A 36 1.88 -4.98 -9.49
N GLU A 37 0.78 -5.42 -8.90
CA GLU A 37 -0.50 -5.50 -9.59
C GLU A 37 -1.57 -5.03 -8.63
N ASN A 38 -2.71 -4.62 -9.15
CA ASN A 38 -3.83 -4.26 -8.32
C ASN A 38 -5.08 -5.02 -8.74
N CYS A 39 -5.88 -5.39 -7.76
CA CYS A 39 -7.21 -5.91 -7.95
C CYS A 39 -8.22 -4.80 -7.71
N ILE A 40 -9.48 -5.15 -7.51
CA ILE A 40 -10.55 -4.17 -7.31
C ILE A 40 -10.35 -3.36 -6.03
N THR A 41 -9.84 -3.99 -4.97
CA THR A 41 -9.68 -3.34 -3.66
C THR A 41 -8.31 -3.54 -3.03
N ARG A 42 -7.42 -4.29 -3.67
CA ARG A 42 -6.13 -4.65 -3.09
C ARG A 42 -4.99 -4.37 -4.04
N LEU A 43 -3.86 -4.02 -3.44
CA LEU A 43 -2.61 -3.94 -4.17
C LEU A 43 -1.87 -5.25 -3.92
N ARG A 44 -1.50 -5.94 -4.98
CA ARG A 44 -0.80 -7.23 -4.91
C ARG A 44 0.65 -7.03 -5.28
N LEU A 45 1.53 -7.44 -4.38
CA LEU A 45 2.96 -7.22 -4.54
C LEU A 45 3.73 -8.51 -4.40
N GLU A 46 4.79 -8.62 -5.16
CA GLU A 46 5.77 -9.67 -5.00
C GLU A 46 7.07 -9.02 -4.54
N ILE A 47 7.70 -9.60 -3.55
CA ILE A 47 8.90 -9.04 -2.94
C ILE A 47 10.04 -10.03 -2.95
N LYS A 48 11.27 -9.51 -2.86
CA LYS A 48 12.47 -10.36 -2.85
C LYS A 48 12.73 -10.96 -1.48
N ASP A 49 12.67 -10.12 -0.46
CA ASP A 49 13.05 -10.52 0.89
C ASP A 49 11.92 -10.20 1.87
N TYR A 50 11.23 -11.23 2.31
CA TYR A 50 10.10 -11.05 3.21
C TYR A 50 10.52 -10.57 4.60
N THR A 51 11.78 -10.74 4.98
CA THR A 51 12.25 -10.29 6.28
C THR A 51 12.35 -8.78 6.39
N LEU A 52 12.34 -8.09 5.26
CA LEU A 52 12.38 -6.63 5.23
C LEU A 52 10.99 -6.01 5.38
N VAL A 53 9.93 -6.82 5.34
CA VAL A 53 8.57 -6.31 5.39
C VAL A 53 8.18 -6.00 6.83
N ASP A 54 7.72 -4.78 7.04
CA ASP A 54 7.21 -4.32 8.33
C ASP A 54 5.72 -4.04 8.21
N GLU A 55 4.92 -5.01 8.61
CA GLU A 55 3.47 -4.89 8.52
C GLU A 55 2.92 -3.76 9.38
N LYS A 56 3.53 -3.53 10.53
CA LYS A 56 3.08 -2.44 11.40
C LYS A 56 3.24 -1.10 10.71
N LYS A 57 4.36 -0.91 10.05
CA LYS A 57 4.60 0.32 9.31
C LYS A 57 3.62 0.49 8.16
N ILE A 58 3.35 -0.58 7.44
CA ILE A 58 2.39 -0.55 6.35
C ILE A 58 1.01 -0.18 6.88
N LYS A 59 0.58 -0.80 7.98
CA LYS A 59 -0.70 -0.50 8.58
C LYS A 59 -0.78 0.93 9.09
N SER A 60 0.34 1.48 9.56
CA SER A 60 0.38 2.85 10.06
C SER A 60 0.13 3.87 8.95
N ALA A 61 0.26 3.48 7.70
CA ALA A 61 -0.02 4.36 6.57
C ALA A 61 -1.50 4.64 6.39
N GLY A 62 -2.37 3.89 7.07
CA GLY A 62 -3.81 4.11 6.97
C GLY A 62 -4.52 3.15 6.02
N VAL A 63 -3.84 2.11 5.56
CA VAL A 63 -4.48 1.10 4.71
C VAL A 63 -5.42 0.25 5.55
N ALA A 64 -6.39 -0.38 4.89
CA ALA A 64 -7.39 -1.19 5.59
C ALA A 64 -6.81 -2.47 6.17
N GLY A 65 -5.79 -3.01 5.55
CA GLY A 65 -5.17 -4.22 6.07
C GLY A 65 -4.03 -4.71 5.19
N VAL A 66 -3.32 -5.70 5.72
CA VAL A 66 -2.21 -6.34 5.01
C VAL A 66 -2.40 -7.84 5.07
N ILE A 67 -2.29 -8.49 3.93
CA ILE A 67 -2.42 -9.94 3.82
C ILE A 67 -1.10 -10.50 3.30
N ARG A 68 -0.66 -11.59 3.91
CA ARG A 68 0.58 -12.26 3.52
C ARG A 68 0.27 -13.69 3.07
N PRO A 69 -0.17 -13.87 1.82
CA PRO A 69 -0.53 -15.23 1.35
C PRO A 69 0.66 -16.17 1.19
N GLY A 70 1.86 -15.62 1.09
CA GLY A 70 3.08 -16.40 0.99
C GLY A 70 4.26 -15.58 1.46
N LYS A 71 5.44 -16.18 1.47
CA LYS A 71 6.63 -15.50 1.96
C LYS A 71 6.94 -14.24 1.14
N ASN A 72 6.90 -14.38 -0.16
CA ASN A 72 7.27 -13.29 -1.04
C ASN A 72 6.07 -12.58 -1.65
N ALA A 73 4.91 -12.78 -1.08
CA ALA A 73 3.68 -12.16 -1.55
C ALA A 73 3.08 -11.29 -0.45
N VAL A 74 2.70 -10.08 -0.81
CA VAL A 74 2.06 -9.15 0.10
C VAL A 74 0.87 -8.56 -0.61
N GLN A 75 -0.26 -8.50 0.08
CA GLN A 75 -1.45 -7.83 -0.42
C GLN A 75 -1.82 -6.72 0.55
N VAL A 76 -1.96 -5.52 0.04
CA VAL A 76 -2.34 -4.36 0.83
C VAL A 76 -3.77 -4.01 0.48
N VAL A 77 -4.66 -4.10 1.44
CA VAL A 77 -6.07 -3.81 1.23
C VAL A 77 -6.28 -2.31 1.36
N VAL A 78 -6.62 -1.68 0.26
CA VAL A 78 -6.79 -0.23 0.19
C VAL A 78 -8.27 0.15 0.09
N GLY A 79 -9.04 -0.64 -0.64
CA GLY A 79 -10.44 -0.34 -0.90
C GLY A 79 -10.63 0.09 -2.34
N THR A 80 -11.78 0.72 -2.61
CA THR A 80 -12.16 1.06 -3.98
C THR A 80 -11.26 2.10 -4.64
N LYS A 81 -10.42 2.76 -3.86
CA LYS A 81 -9.47 3.75 -4.37
C LYS A 81 -8.11 3.15 -4.72
N VAL A 82 -8.03 1.84 -4.77
CA VAL A 82 -6.76 1.14 -5.00
C VAL A 82 -6.06 1.57 -6.29
N GLN A 83 -6.81 1.92 -7.31
CA GLN A 83 -6.22 2.34 -8.59
C GLN A 83 -5.37 3.60 -8.41
N PHE A 84 -5.90 4.56 -7.67
CA PHE A 84 -5.15 5.80 -7.42
C PHE A 84 -3.91 5.54 -6.58
N PHE A 85 -4.05 4.69 -5.58
CA PHE A 85 -2.93 4.29 -4.75
C PHE A 85 -1.87 3.56 -5.59
N ALA A 86 -2.30 2.64 -6.43
CA ALA A 86 -1.38 1.89 -7.27
C ALA A 86 -0.62 2.80 -8.23
N ASP A 87 -1.30 3.81 -8.79
CA ASP A 87 -0.66 4.76 -9.68
C ASP A 87 0.47 5.52 -8.98
N GLU A 88 0.20 5.99 -7.76
CA GLU A 88 1.21 6.69 -6.98
C GLU A 88 2.35 5.76 -6.57
N PHE A 89 2.00 4.54 -6.19
CA PHE A 89 3.00 3.55 -5.83
C PHE A 89 3.93 3.24 -6.99
N LYS A 90 3.37 3.10 -8.19
CA LYS A 90 4.18 2.84 -9.39
C LYS A 90 5.15 3.98 -9.67
N LYS A 91 4.74 5.21 -9.44
CA LYS A 91 5.61 6.36 -9.61
C LYS A 91 6.81 6.29 -8.66
N LEU A 92 6.58 5.84 -7.45
CA LEU A 92 7.65 5.74 -6.46
C LEU A 92 8.60 4.58 -6.76
N CYS A 93 8.14 3.57 -7.46
CA CYS A 93 8.94 2.41 -7.81
C CYS A 93 9.80 2.58 -9.05
N LYS A 94 9.62 3.66 -9.75
CA LYS A 94 10.41 3.94 -10.97
C LYS A 94 11.82 4.40 -10.67
#